data_5ed39bdad4b896baadfbbf2df833fa8a
#
_entry.id   5ed39bdad4b896baadfbbf2df833fa8a
#
_cell.length_a   1.000
_cell.length_b   1.000
_cell.length_c   1.000
_cell.angle_alpha   90.00
_cell.angle_beta   90.00
_cell.angle_gamma   90.00
#
_symmetry.space_group_name_H-M   'P 1'
#
loop_
_entity.id
_entity.type
_entity.pdbx_description
1 polymer ?
#
loop_
_entity_poly.entity_id
_entity_poly.type
_entity_poly.pdbx_seq_one_letter_code
_entity_poly.pdbx_strand_id
1 'polypeptide(L)'
;MTSVQAQRPSRSASAIARTEARTARAFAAARRHSRFVRVLRVVLPFGSLACVGFVVLLTLFRTFGPHVEGMTIGEMSIDGTKITMSKPRLTGGRPDGSGYVINAEKAIQDVTHPSEIDLVHIDGDIGQRDEAPMKLTATQGHYNSATETLKLSGVVRLKNSSYTVNLKSAEVDFKGGVYVTHEPIEVVTSKGMTIQADSATAQDNATKLNFAGHVKTEIPPQGGDEEPAPEMKSDTQ
;
A
#
# COMPACT_ATOMS: atom_id res chain seq x y z
N MET A 1 -98.98 -49.08 24.44
CA MET A 1 -97.78 -49.43 25.02
C MET A 1 -96.76 -49.82 23.95
N THR A 2 -95.90 -48.93 23.58
CA THR A 2 -94.87 -49.27 22.56
C THR A 2 -93.65 -48.45 22.96
N SER A 3 -92.62 -49.19 23.39
CA SER A 3 -91.35 -48.69 23.88
C SER A 3 -90.46 -48.23 22.69
N VAL A 4 -90.02 -46.98 22.68
CA VAL A 4 -89.05 -46.47 21.77
C VAL A 4 -87.66 -46.82 22.29
N GLN A 5 -86.93 -47.67 21.54
CA GLN A 5 -85.54 -48.01 21.81
C GLN A 5 -84.60 -46.91 21.21
N ALA A 6 -83.90 -46.20 22.05
CA ALA A 6 -82.88 -45.23 21.66
C ALA A 6 -81.62 -45.99 21.20
N GLN A 7 -81.29 -45.82 19.89
CA GLN A 7 -80.12 -46.42 19.25
C GLN A 7 -78.85 -45.59 19.59
N ARG A 8 -77.94 -46.19 20.35
CA ARG A 8 -76.64 -45.61 20.67
C ARG A 8 -75.74 -45.62 19.42
N PRO A 9 -75.13 -44.48 19.05
CA PRO A 9 -74.20 -44.47 17.93
C PRO A 9 -72.99 -45.39 18.20
N SER A 10 -72.67 -46.24 17.24
CA SER A 10 -71.64 -47.24 17.33
C SER A 10 -70.28 -46.63 17.53
N ARG A 11 -69.48 -47.10 18.44
CA ARG A 11 -68.07 -46.70 18.73
C ARG A 11 -67.14 -46.78 17.54
N SER A 12 -67.52 -47.44 16.46
CA SER A 12 -66.78 -47.64 15.23
C SER A 12 -66.75 -46.37 14.36
N ALA A 13 -67.81 -45.58 14.32
CA ALA A 13 -67.86 -44.36 13.49
C ALA A 13 -66.93 -43.24 14.01
N SER A 14 -66.77 -43.14 15.35
CA SER A 14 -65.89 -42.16 15.98
C SER A 14 -64.41 -42.51 15.88
N ALA A 15 -64.09 -43.80 15.74
CA ALA A 15 -62.72 -44.27 15.55
C ALA A 15 -62.22 -44.01 14.10
N ILE A 16 -63.10 -44.22 13.13
CA ILE A 16 -62.83 -43.99 11.71
C ILE A 16 -62.62 -42.47 11.43
N ALA A 17 -63.46 -41.60 11.99
CA ALA A 17 -63.29 -40.16 11.84
C ALA A 17 -61.99 -39.59 12.46
N ARG A 18 -61.51 -40.23 13.55
CA ARG A 18 -60.26 -39.82 14.18
C ARG A 18 -59.02 -40.25 13.37
N THR A 19 -59.08 -41.40 12.70
CA THR A 19 -58.01 -41.86 11.82
C THR A 19 -57.91 -41.04 10.53
N GLU A 20 -59.04 -40.67 9.94
CA GLU A 20 -59.08 -39.79 8.76
C GLU A 20 -58.54 -38.39 9.06
N ALA A 21 -58.88 -37.81 10.21
CA ALA A 21 -58.37 -36.49 10.63
C ALA A 21 -56.84 -36.51 10.94
N ARG A 22 -56.30 -37.65 11.37
CA ARG A 22 -54.86 -37.81 11.59
C ARG A 22 -54.11 -37.96 10.28
N THR A 23 -54.61 -38.71 9.33
CA THR A 23 -54.04 -38.86 8.01
C THR A 23 -54.05 -37.58 7.20
N ALA A 24 -55.15 -36.83 7.25
CA ALA A 24 -55.24 -35.54 6.55
C ALA A 24 -54.22 -34.52 7.07
N ARG A 25 -53.97 -34.46 8.39
CA ARG A 25 -52.93 -33.58 8.96
C ARG A 25 -51.52 -34.04 8.58
N ALA A 26 -51.25 -35.34 8.54
CA ALA A 26 -49.97 -35.91 8.09
C ALA A 26 -49.68 -35.59 6.62
N PHE A 27 -50.69 -35.68 5.75
CA PHE A 27 -50.53 -35.29 4.30
C PHE A 27 -50.35 -33.80 4.08
N ALA A 28 -50.93 -32.93 4.93
CA ALA A 28 -50.73 -31.47 4.85
C ALA A 28 -49.29 -31.10 5.28
N ALA A 29 -48.74 -31.76 6.28
CA ALA A 29 -47.34 -31.56 6.72
C ALA A 29 -46.35 -32.04 5.64
N ALA A 30 -46.60 -33.19 5.00
CA ALA A 30 -45.80 -33.75 3.92
C ALA A 30 -45.76 -32.86 2.68
N ARG A 31 -46.87 -32.21 2.31
CA ARG A 31 -46.90 -31.27 1.19
C ARG A 31 -46.08 -29.99 1.43
N ARG A 32 -46.00 -29.49 2.65
CA ARG A 32 -45.15 -28.36 3.00
C ARG A 32 -43.67 -28.73 2.90
N HIS A 33 -43.30 -29.92 3.34
CA HIS A 33 -41.90 -30.38 3.26
C HIS A 33 -41.46 -30.63 1.82
N SER A 34 -42.34 -31.17 0.96
CA SER A 34 -42.04 -31.37 -0.47
C SER A 34 -41.85 -30.08 -1.24
N ARG A 35 -42.58 -29.01 -0.89
CA ARG A 35 -42.38 -27.66 -1.50
C ARG A 35 -41.06 -27.05 -1.03
N PHE A 36 -40.73 -27.17 0.25
CA PHE A 36 -39.50 -26.67 0.83
C PHE A 36 -38.27 -27.36 0.18
N VAL A 37 -38.30 -28.69 0.04
CA VAL A 37 -37.24 -29.44 -0.62
C VAL A 37 -37.08 -29.05 -2.12
N ARG A 38 -38.19 -28.78 -2.83
CA ARG A 38 -38.14 -28.35 -4.22
C ARG A 38 -37.55 -26.94 -4.36
N VAL A 39 -37.91 -26.02 -3.49
CA VAL A 39 -37.32 -24.68 -3.43
C VAL A 39 -35.84 -24.75 -3.06
N LEU A 40 -35.50 -25.55 -2.07
CA LEU A 40 -34.11 -25.71 -1.63
C LEU A 40 -33.22 -26.34 -2.72
N ARG A 41 -33.77 -27.29 -3.51
CA ARG A 41 -33.06 -27.90 -4.65
C ARG A 41 -32.71 -26.90 -5.76
N VAL A 42 -33.48 -25.81 -5.89
CA VAL A 42 -33.22 -24.75 -6.85
C VAL A 42 -32.37 -23.65 -6.24
N VAL A 43 -32.68 -23.21 -5.04
CA VAL A 43 -31.99 -22.11 -4.36
C VAL A 43 -30.54 -22.45 -4.00
N LEU A 44 -30.27 -23.70 -3.63
CA LEU A 44 -28.93 -24.13 -3.23
C LEU A 44 -27.89 -24.03 -4.38
N PRO A 45 -28.14 -24.58 -5.59
CA PRO A 45 -27.17 -24.46 -6.69
C PRO A 45 -27.05 -23.03 -7.21
N PHE A 46 -28.17 -22.26 -7.27
CA PHE A 46 -28.11 -20.86 -7.69
C PHE A 46 -27.43 -19.98 -6.63
N GLY A 47 -27.66 -20.23 -5.34
CA GLY A 47 -26.99 -19.55 -4.26
C GLY A 47 -25.49 -19.83 -4.21
N SER A 48 -25.08 -21.10 -4.43
CA SER A 48 -23.66 -21.45 -4.50
C SER A 48 -22.97 -20.83 -5.71
N LEU A 49 -23.62 -20.83 -6.87
CA LEU A 49 -23.09 -20.19 -8.08
C LEU A 49 -22.95 -18.67 -7.92
N ALA A 50 -23.94 -18.03 -7.30
CA ALA A 50 -23.90 -16.60 -6.98
C ALA A 50 -22.77 -16.28 -5.98
N CYS A 51 -22.57 -17.12 -4.97
CA CYS A 51 -21.49 -16.95 -3.98
C CYS A 51 -20.11 -17.11 -4.65
N VAL A 52 -19.92 -18.13 -5.47
CA VAL A 52 -18.69 -18.33 -6.25
C VAL A 52 -18.45 -17.16 -7.20
N GLY A 53 -19.48 -16.72 -7.94
CA GLY A 53 -19.41 -15.58 -8.83
C GLY A 53 -19.05 -14.29 -8.09
N PHE A 54 -19.59 -14.08 -6.89
CA PHE A 54 -19.26 -12.93 -6.05
C PHE A 54 -17.82 -12.98 -5.53
N VAL A 55 -17.33 -14.15 -5.10
CA VAL A 55 -15.93 -14.32 -4.69
C VAL A 55 -14.97 -14.11 -5.86
N VAL A 56 -15.28 -14.66 -7.05
CA VAL A 56 -14.49 -14.43 -8.27
C VAL A 56 -14.50 -12.95 -8.63
N LEU A 57 -15.65 -12.28 -8.57
CA LEU A 57 -15.76 -10.85 -8.83
C LEU A 57 -14.91 -10.03 -7.84
N LEU A 58 -14.99 -10.33 -6.54
CA LEU A 58 -14.15 -9.67 -5.51
C LEU A 58 -12.67 -9.93 -5.75
N THR A 59 -12.30 -11.16 -6.15
CA THR A 59 -10.90 -11.49 -6.43
C THR A 59 -10.40 -10.75 -7.67
N LEU A 60 -11.20 -10.68 -8.73
CA LEU A 60 -10.88 -9.90 -9.93
C LEU A 60 -10.78 -8.40 -9.62
N PHE A 61 -11.71 -7.85 -8.84
CA PHE A 61 -11.61 -6.45 -8.38
C PHE A 61 -10.36 -6.19 -7.52
N ARG A 62 -9.95 -7.16 -6.71
CA ARG A 62 -8.75 -7.06 -5.89
C ARG A 62 -7.45 -7.22 -6.69
N THR A 63 -7.47 -8.00 -7.78
CA THR A 63 -6.29 -8.28 -8.63
C THR A 63 -6.15 -7.26 -9.76
N PHE A 64 -7.26 -6.74 -10.30
CA PHE A 64 -7.28 -5.77 -11.41
C PHE A 64 -7.75 -4.38 -10.98
N GLY A 65 -8.22 -4.20 -9.73
CA GLY A 65 -8.51 -2.89 -9.18
C GLY A 65 -7.20 -2.10 -9.00
N PRO A 66 -7.20 -0.78 -9.22
CA PRO A 66 -6.02 0.03 -8.95
C PRO A 66 -5.67 -0.11 -7.47
N HIS A 67 -4.54 -0.76 -7.20
CA HIS A 67 -3.98 -0.84 -5.85
C HIS A 67 -3.46 0.54 -5.47
N VAL A 68 -4.33 1.35 -4.90
CA VAL A 68 -3.94 2.61 -4.25
C VAL A 68 -3.96 2.35 -2.74
N GLU A 69 -3.06 1.47 -2.28
CA GLU A 69 -2.86 1.28 -0.85
C GLU A 69 -2.21 2.55 -0.29
N GLY A 70 -2.92 3.22 0.59
CA GLY A 70 -2.37 4.27 1.44
C GLY A 70 -2.48 5.72 0.95
N MET A 71 -3.34 6.05 0.00
CA MET A 71 -3.56 7.44 -0.39
C MET A 71 -4.68 8.08 0.42
N THR A 72 -4.33 8.97 1.33
CA THR A 72 -5.30 9.85 2.00
C THR A 72 -5.46 11.10 1.14
N ILE A 73 -6.66 11.30 0.60
CA ILE A 73 -6.94 12.42 -0.30
C ILE A 73 -7.58 13.54 0.52
N GLY A 74 -6.96 14.73 0.49
CA GLY A 74 -7.56 15.98 0.90
C GLY A 74 -8.63 16.47 -0.08
N GLU A 75 -8.82 17.76 -0.22
CA GLU A 75 -9.77 18.33 -1.19
C GLU A 75 -9.41 17.91 -2.62
N MET A 76 -10.39 17.34 -3.35
CA MET A 76 -10.26 16.93 -4.74
C MET A 76 -10.99 17.91 -5.65
N SER A 77 -10.34 18.36 -6.71
CA SER A 77 -10.93 19.19 -7.77
C SER A 77 -10.73 18.52 -9.12
N ILE A 78 -11.75 18.59 -9.97
CA ILE A 78 -11.73 18.01 -11.32
C ILE A 78 -11.80 19.15 -12.32
N ASP A 79 -10.83 19.23 -13.22
CA ASP A 79 -10.77 20.18 -14.33
C ASP A 79 -10.51 19.43 -15.63
N GLY A 80 -11.57 19.23 -16.43
CA GLY A 80 -11.52 18.45 -17.65
C GLY A 80 -11.13 16.99 -17.41
N THR A 81 -10.01 16.54 -17.97
CA THR A 81 -9.45 15.20 -17.79
C THR A 81 -8.50 15.08 -16.59
N LYS A 82 -8.21 16.19 -15.89
CA LYS A 82 -7.24 16.23 -14.80
C LYS A 82 -7.94 16.27 -13.45
N ILE A 83 -7.53 15.37 -12.59
CA ILE A 83 -7.92 15.32 -11.19
C ILE A 83 -6.78 15.94 -10.36
N THR A 84 -7.10 16.97 -9.61
CA THR A 84 -6.16 17.61 -8.68
C THR A 84 -6.52 17.21 -7.25
N MET A 85 -5.53 16.74 -6.53
CA MET A 85 -5.63 16.34 -5.13
C MET A 85 -4.76 17.27 -4.28
N SER A 86 -5.31 17.81 -3.20
CA SER A 86 -4.56 18.60 -2.21
C SER A 86 -4.00 17.71 -1.12
N LYS A 87 -2.74 17.93 -0.75
CA LYS A 87 -2.03 17.21 0.31
C LYS A 87 -2.11 15.68 0.18
N PRO A 88 -1.80 15.12 -0.99
CA PRO A 88 -1.79 13.68 -1.16
C PRO A 88 -0.71 13.05 -0.29
N ARG A 89 -0.96 11.82 0.17
CA ARG A 89 -0.01 11.00 0.91
C ARG A 89 0.08 9.62 0.26
N LEU A 90 1.27 9.26 -0.15
CA LEU A 90 1.61 7.94 -0.70
C LEU A 90 2.43 7.17 0.35
N THR A 91 2.05 5.95 0.64
CA THR A 91 2.80 5.05 1.53
C THR A 91 3.03 3.73 0.84
N GLY A 92 4.17 3.12 1.06
CA GLY A 92 4.50 1.83 0.50
C GLY A 92 5.54 1.09 1.31
N GLY A 93 5.71 -0.19 0.99
CA GLY A 93 6.74 -1.04 1.54
C GLY A 93 7.87 -1.27 0.53
N ARG A 94 9.07 -1.54 1.04
CA ARG A 94 10.24 -1.90 0.24
C ARG A 94 10.61 -3.37 0.47
N PRO A 95 11.35 -4.00 -0.46
CA PRO A 95 11.72 -5.40 -0.33
C PRO A 95 12.53 -5.75 0.94
N ASP A 96 13.21 -4.76 1.53
CA ASP A 96 13.97 -4.91 2.78
C ASP A 96 13.10 -4.85 4.05
N GLY A 97 11.77 -4.68 3.89
CA GLY A 97 10.81 -4.55 4.99
C GLY A 97 10.70 -3.12 5.54
N SER A 98 11.49 -2.16 5.04
CA SER A 98 11.32 -0.76 5.38
C SER A 98 10.15 -0.15 4.59
N GLY A 99 9.55 0.90 5.13
CA GLY A 99 8.47 1.63 4.47
C GLY A 99 8.93 2.99 3.96
N TYR A 100 8.13 3.59 3.10
CA TYR A 100 8.29 5.00 2.73
C TYR A 100 6.95 5.73 2.84
N VAL A 101 7.04 7.02 3.10
CA VAL A 101 5.90 7.93 3.14
C VAL A 101 6.28 9.16 2.32
N ILE A 102 5.52 9.42 1.27
CA ILE A 102 5.69 10.59 0.41
C ILE A 102 4.45 11.47 0.53
N ASN A 103 4.63 12.67 0.99
CA ASN A 103 3.59 13.69 1.00
C ASN A 103 3.91 14.71 -0.11
N ALA A 104 2.88 15.32 -0.67
CA ALA A 104 3.06 16.47 -1.55
C ALA A 104 2.04 17.56 -1.22
N GLU A 105 2.31 18.77 -1.63
CA GLU A 105 1.33 19.86 -1.50
C GLU A 105 0.17 19.64 -2.44
N LYS A 106 0.47 19.14 -3.66
CA LYS A 106 -0.50 18.92 -4.72
C LYS A 106 -0.11 17.71 -5.55
N ALA A 107 -1.11 16.93 -5.98
CA ALA A 107 -0.96 15.92 -7.01
C ALA A 107 -1.94 16.18 -8.16
N ILE A 108 -1.48 15.95 -9.39
CA ILE A 108 -2.28 16.08 -10.59
C ILE A 108 -2.21 14.75 -11.32
N GLN A 109 -3.37 14.16 -11.59
CA GLN A 109 -3.49 12.90 -12.32
C GLN A 109 -4.38 13.11 -13.55
N ASP A 110 -3.94 12.61 -14.69
CA ASP A 110 -4.76 12.58 -15.89
C ASP A 110 -5.56 11.26 -15.93
N VAL A 111 -6.88 11.36 -16.11
CA VAL A 111 -7.75 10.16 -16.17
C VAL A 111 -7.47 9.29 -17.39
N THR A 112 -6.81 9.83 -18.42
CA THR A 112 -6.38 9.07 -19.60
C THR A 112 -5.11 8.26 -19.33
N HIS A 113 -4.32 8.67 -18.34
CA HIS A 113 -3.09 8.00 -17.88
C HIS A 113 -3.12 7.79 -16.36
N PRO A 114 -4.01 6.90 -15.87
CA PRO A 114 -4.29 6.80 -14.42
C PRO A 114 -3.13 6.26 -13.58
N SER A 115 -2.11 5.70 -14.21
CA SER A 115 -0.89 5.26 -13.51
C SER A 115 0.13 6.38 -13.28
N GLU A 116 -0.03 7.54 -13.92
CA GLU A 116 0.92 8.65 -13.86
C GLU A 116 0.37 9.79 -13.00
N ILE A 117 1.18 10.26 -12.08
CA ILE A 117 0.80 11.29 -11.11
C ILE A 117 1.93 12.31 -11.02
N ASP A 118 1.63 13.56 -11.34
CA ASP A 118 2.53 14.68 -11.14
C ASP A 118 2.39 15.21 -9.72
N LEU A 119 3.50 15.32 -9.00
CA LEU A 119 3.59 15.76 -7.62
C LEU A 119 4.31 17.11 -7.55
N VAL A 120 3.82 18.01 -6.71
CA VAL A 120 4.39 19.34 -6.48
C VAL A 120 4.71 19.51 -5.00
N HIS A 121 5.91 20.04 -4.70
CA HIS A 121 6.43 20.24 -3.33
C HIS A 121 6.35 18.96 -2.49
N ILE A 122 7.30 18.09 -2.75
CA ILE A 122 7.38 16.76 -2.12
C ILE A 122 8.15 16.87 -0.81
N ASP A 123 7.59 16.26 0.24
CA ASP A 123 8.24 15.98 1.51
C ASP A 123 7.99 14.52 1.86
N GLY A 124 9.04 13.74 2.06
CA GLY A 124 8.95 12.31 2.28
C GLY A 124 9.90 11.81 3.36
N ASP A 125 9.50 10.69 3.94
CA ASP A 125 10.33 9.93 4.85
C ASP A 125 10.55 8.53 4.25
N ILE A 126 11.81 8.18 4.01
CA ILE A 126 12.23 6.88 3.49
C ILE A 126 12.84 6.10 4.65
N GLY A 127 12.18 5.04 5.07
CA GLY A 127 12.68 4.15 6.12
C GLY A 127 14.00 3.52 5.70
N GLN A 128 14.90 3.38 6.66
CA GLN A 128 16.17 2.64 6.51
C GLN A 128 16.18 1.53 7.55
N ARG A 129 16.81 0.39 7.20
CA ARG A 129 16.96 -0.71 8.16
C ARG A 129 17.94 -0.27 9.24
N ASP A 130 17.52 -0.36 10.49
CA ASP A 130 18.33 -0.07 11.69
C ASP A 130 18.86 1.37 11.82
N GLU A 131 18.35 2.31 11.01
CA GLU A 131 18.71 3.73 11.05
C GLU A 131 17.47 4.65 11.13
N ALA A 132 17.71 5.91 11.46
CA ALA A 132 16.66 6.93 11.39
C ALA A 132 16.20 7.13 9.93
N PRO A 133 14.91 7.37 9.69
CA PRO A 133 14.40 7.57 8.34
C PRO A 133 15.10 8.73 7.64
N MET A 134 15.37 8.57 6.36
CA MET A 134 15.95 9.60 5.51
C MET A 134 14.84 10.53 5.02
N LYS A 135 14.98 11.82 5.28
CA LYS A 135 14.09 12.85 4.75
C LYS A 135 14.41 13.14 3.29
N LEU A 136 13.37 13.10 2.46
CA LEU A 136 13.41 13.48 1.05
C LEU A 136 12.62 14.78 0.87
N THR A 137 13.19 15.78 0.21
CA THR A 137 12.45 16.95 -0.27
C THR A 137 12.73 17.15 -1.75
N ALA A 138 11.70 17.52 -2.54
CA ALA A 138 11.85 17.83 -3.94
C ALA A 138 10.82 18.88 -4.40
N THR A 139 11.17 19.65 -5.42
CA THR A 139 10.26 20.67 -5.97
C THR A 139 9.14 20.02 -6.76
N GLN A 140 9.47 19.03 -7.58
CA GLN A 140 8.53 18.33 -8.45
C GLN A 140 8.86 16.83 -8.50
N GLY A 141 7.87 16.01 -8.81
CA GLY A 141 8.05 14.59 -9.06
C GLY A 141 6.99 14.06 -10.00
N HIS A 142 7.37 13.04 -10.74
CA HIS A 142 6.47 12.26 -11.59
C HIS A 142 6.49 10.81 -11.11
N TYR A 143 5.39 10.36 -10.54
CA TYR A 143 5.23 9.01 -10.02
C TYR A 143 4.45 8.14 -10.98
N ASN A 144 4.98 6.96 -11.29
CA ASN A 144 4.28 5.94 -12.04
C ASN A 144 3.96 4.75 -11.12
N SER A 145 2.66 4.56 -10.84
CA SER A 145 2.18 3.53 -9.93
C SER A 145 2.25 2.11 -10.51
N ALA A 146 2.31 1.95 -11.84
CA ALA A 146 2.41 0.64 -12.47
C ALA A 146 3.84 0.06 -12.38
N THR A 147 4.84 0.92 -12.41
CA THR A 147 6.27 0.55 -12.30
C THR A 147 6.86 0.82 -10.92
N GLU A 148 6.12 1.52 -10.06
CA GLU A 148 6.58 1.99 -8.74
C GLU A 148 7.86 2.84 -8.84
N THR A 149 7.92 3.69 -9.88
CA THR A 149 9.05 4.59 -10.11
C THR A 149 8.67 6.04 -9.82
N LEU A 150 9.58 6.80 -9.22
CA LEU A 150 9.43 8.22 -8.93
C LEU A 150 10.60 8.99 -9.54
N LYS A 151 10.31 9.85 -10.50
CA LYS A 151 11.30 10.80 -11.07
C LYS A 151 11.15 12.12 -10.36
N LEU A 152 12.21 12.56 -9.72
CA LEU A 152 12.31 13.81 -8.98
C LEU A 152 13.06 14.84 -9.80
N SER A 153 12.65 16.10 -9.72
CA SER A 153 13.29 17.22 -10.41
C SER A 153 13.22 18.53 -9.64
N GLY A 154 14.11 19.45 -10.01
CA GLY A 154 14.27 20.76 -9.39
C GLY A 154 15.34 20.72 -8.28
N VAL A 155 15.00 21.17 -7.07
CA VAL A 155 15.90 21.05 -5.91
C VAL A 155 15.53 19.78 -5.17
N VAL A 156 16.38 18.76 -5.31
CA VAL A 156 16.18 17.48 -4.61
C VAL A 156 17.20 17.38 -3.47
N ARG A 157 16.74 17.12 -2.26
CA ARG A 157 17.58 16.95 -1.08
C ARG A 157 17.16 15.70 -0.30
N LEU A 158 18.14 14.88 0.02
CA LEU A 158 17.98 13.79 0.95
C LEU A 158 18.84 14.06 2.18
N LYS A 159 18.30 13.86 3.36
CA LYS A 159 19.00 14.14 4.61
C LYS A 159 18.69 13.09 5.67
N ASN A 160 19.71 12.56 6.29
CA ASN A 160 19.62 11.79 7.53
C ASN A 160 20.58 12.35 8.59
N SER A 161 20.80 11.60 9.68
CA SER A 161 21.72 11.99 10.75
C SER A 161 23.19 12.01 10.33
N SER A 162 23.56 11.23 9.30
CA SER A 162 24.95 10.96 8.91
C SER A 162 25.41 11.76 7.69
N TYR A 163 24.47 12.12 6.78
CA TYR A 163 24.81 12.88 5.56
C TYR A 163 23.63 13.65 4.99
N THR A 164 23.96 14.62 4.14
CA THR A 164 23.00 15.36 3.30
C THR A 164 23.43 15.20 1.85
N VAL A 165 22.50 14.87 0.98
CA VAL A 165 22.69 14.75 -0.47
C VAL A 165 21.90 15.85 -1.15
N ASN A 166 22.56 16.65 -1.99
CA ASN A 166 21.95 17.67 -2.83
C ASN A 166 22.13 17.27 -4.30
N LEU A 167 21.03 17.31 -5.06
CA LEU A 167 21.03 16.98 -6.48
C LEU A 167 19.89 17.74 -7.20
N LYS A 168 19.93 17.78 -8.53
CA LYS A 168 18.90 18.44 -9.33
C LYS A 168 17.81 17.50 -9.80
N SER A 169 18.15 16.23 -10.01
CA SER A 169 17.20 15.21 -10.41
C SER A 169 17.57 13.85 -9.85
N ALA A 170 16.59 12.99 -9.64
CA ALA A 170 16.80 11.59 -9.27
C ALA A 170 15.67 10.73 -9.83
N GLU A 171 15.99 9.51 -10.20
CA GLU A 171 15.03 8.45 -10.49
C GLU A 171 15.12 7.40 -9.40
N VAL A 172 13.97 7.07 -8.78
CA VAL A 172 13.83 6.14 -7.68
C VAL A 172 12.96 4.99 -8.15
N ASP A 173 13.51 3.79 -8.16
CA ASP A 173 12.77 2.54 -8.32
C ASP A 173 12.56 1.91 -6.94
N PHE A 174 11.36 2.04 -6.41
CA PHE A 174 11.02 1.49 -5.10
C PHE A 174 10.98 -0.04 -5.08
N LYS A 175 10.62 -0.65 -6.22
CA LYS A 175 10.54 -2.10 -6.35
C LYS A 175 11.92 -2.74 -6.47
N GLY A 176 12.80 -2.14 -7.27
CA GLY A 176 14.16 -2.61 -7.47
C GLY A 176 15.15 -2.15 -6.38
N GLY A 177 14.76 -1.16 -5.57
CA GLY A 177 15.65 -0.55 -4.57
C GLY A 177 16.85 0.17 -5.19
N VAL A 178 16.64 0.76 -6.40
CA VAL A 178 17.66 1.43 -7.19
C VAL A 178 17.36 2.93 -7.27
N TYR A 179 18.39 3.74 -7.09
CA TYR A 179 18.31 5.20 -7.16
C TYR A 179 19.39 5.67 -8.12
N VAL A 180 19.02 6.47 -9.10
CA VAL A 180 19.94 6.94 -10.15
C VAL A 180 19.82 8.46 -10.29
N THR A 181 20.98 9.13 -10.40
CA THR A 181 21.05 10.51 -10.92
C THR A 181 22.09 10.58 -12.02
N HIS A 182 21.72 11.25 -13.11
CA HIS A 182 22.60 11.57 -14.23
C HIS A 182 23.05 13.04 -14.20
N GLU A 183 22.75 13.73 -13.10
CA GLU A 183 23.05 15.13 -12.88
C GLU A 183 24.06 15.26 -11.74
N PRO A 184 24.79 16.39 -11.66
CA PRO A 184 25.75 16.62 -10.58
C PRO A 184 25.15 16.44 -9.20
N ILE A 185 25.85 15.70 -8.37
CA ILE A 185 25.50 15.35 -7.02
C ILE A 185 26.56 15.84 -6.04
N GLU A 186 26.13 16.34 -4.90
CA GLU A 186 26.96 16.70 -3.77
C GLU A 186 26.48 15.96 -2.52
N VAL A 187 27.39 15.25 -1.88
CA VAL A 187 27.14 14.55 -0.62
C VAL A 187 28.00 15.20 0.46
N VAL A 188 27.36 15.70 1.50
CA VAL A 188 28.04 16.29 2.68
C VAL A 188 27.76 15.41 3.88
N THR A 189 28.80 14.85 4.48
CA THR A 189 28.67 14.06 5.69
C THR A 189 28.63 14.92 6.95
N SER A 190 28.10 14.39 8.03
CA SER A 190 28.08 15.06 9.35
C SER A 190 29.48 15.39 9.90
N LYS A 191 30.52 14.69 9.40
CA LYS A 191 31.93 14.93 9.75
C LYS A 191 32.59 16.00 8.85
N GLY A 192 31.85 16.64 7.95
CA GLY A 192 32.34 17.68 7.08
C GLY A 192 33.01 17.19 5.78
N MET A 193 33.09 15.87 5.54
CA MET A 193 33.57 15.35 4.26
C MET A 193 32.57 15.67 3.17
N THR A 194 33.03 16.17 2.03
CA THR A 194 32.22 16.47 0.86
C THR A 194 32.64 15.59 -0.30
N ILE A 195 31.67 14.99 -0.98
CA ILE A 195 31.87 14.20 -2.22
C ILE A 195 31.03 14.87 -3.31
N GLN A 196 31.67 15.18 -4.43
CA GLN A 196 31.02 15.69 -5.62
C GLN A 196 31.27 14.73 -6.79
N ALA A 197 30.26 14.53 -7.63
CA ALA A 197 30.36 13.69 -8.83
C ALA A 197 29.38 14.17 -9.91
N ASP A 198 29.59 13.78 -11.16
CA ASP A 198 28.67 14.11 -12.26
C ASP A 198 27.42 13.24 -12.24
N SER A 199 27.52 12.03 -11.75
CA SER A 199 26.41 11.08 -11.63
C SER A 199 26.60 10.12 -10.47
N ALA A 200 25.52 9.52 -10.01
CA ALA A 200 25.57 8.47 -9.00
C ALA A 200 24.48 7.42 -9.20
N THR A 201 24.79 6.20 -8.79
CA THR A 201 23.84 5.10 -8.71
C THR A 201 23.94 4.46 -7.33
N ALA A 202 22.79 4.34 -6.66
CA ALA A 202 22.69 3.60 -5.42
C ALA A 202 21.85 2.34 -5.67
N GLN A 203 22.33 1.19 -5.22
CA GLN A 203 21.69 -0.11 -5.36
C GLN A 203 21.49 -0.75 -3.98
N ASP A 204 20.71 -1.81 -3.93
CA ASP A 204 20.41 -2.55 -2.71
C ASP A 204 19.93 -1.62 -1.58
N ASN A 205 18.95 -0.77 -1.90
CA ASN A 205 18.41 0.22 -0.97
C ASN A 205 19.47 1.20 -0.41
N ALA A 206 20.35 1.68 -1.30
CA ALA A 206 21.47 2.57 -1.00
C ALA A 206 22.61 1.95 -0.16
N THR A 207 22.67 0.62 -0.06
CA THR A 207 23.81 -0.07 0.57
C THR A 207 25.06 -0.01 -0.31
N LYS A 208 24.89 -0.02 -1.64
CA LYS A 208 25.97 0.11 -2.61
C LYS A 208 25.87 1.43 -3.35
N LEU A 209 26.86 2.26 -3.21
CA LEU A 209 26.95 3.57 -3.86
C LEU A 209 28.06 3.55 -4.91
N ASN A 210 27.73 3.98 -6.12
CA ASN A 210 28.67 4.16 -7.21
C ASN A 210 28.59 5.60 -7.72
N PHE A 211 29.71 6.31 -7.66
CA PHE A 211 29.86 7.67 -8.19
C PHE A 211 30.65 7.62 -9.49
N ALA A 212 30.23 8.38 -10.51
CA ALA A 212 30.89 8.42 -11.80
C ALA A 212 31.02 9.84 -12.31
N GLY A 213 31.98 10.05 -13.22
CA GLY A 213 32.37 11.37 -13.74
C GLY A 213 33.49 12.01 -12.92
N HIS A 214 33.52 13.33 -12.85
CA HIS A 214 34.57 14.08 -12.14
C HIS A 214 34.38 13.97 -10.61
N VAL A 215 34.72 12.81 -10.06
CA VAL A 215 34.59 12.57 -8.61
C VAL A 215 35.64 13.33 -7.85
N LYS A 216 35.20 14.23 -6.98
CA LYS A 216 36.06 15.02 -6.08
C LYS A 216 35.64 14.75 -4.65
N THR A 217 36.61 14.40 -3.79
CA THR A 217 36.38 14.20 -2.35
C THR A 217 37.23 15.18 -1.57
N GLU A 218 36.61 15.98 -0.71
CA GLU A 218 37.25 16.87 0.23
C GLU A 218 37.06 16.36 1.63
N ILE A 219 38.17 16.12 2.34
CA ILE A 219 38.18 15.64 3.70
C ILE A 219 38.69 16.79 4.59
N PRO A 220 37.89 17.32 5.53
CA PRO A 220 38.38 18.33 6.43
C PRO A 220 39.52 17.77 7.28
N PRO A 221 40.55 18.57 7.58
CA PRO A 221 41.61 18.14 8.48
C PRO A 221 40.97 17.74 9.82
N GLN A 222 41.13 16.50 10.21
CA GLN A 222 40.82 16.09 11.58
C GLN A 222 41.84 16.83 12.45
N GLY A 223 41.33 17.65 13.40
CA GLY A 223 42.21 18.32 14.34
C GLY A 223 43.10 17.27 15.00
N GLY A 224 44.35 17.20 14.53
CA GLY A 224 45.36 16.44 15.20
C GLY A 224 45.44 17.02 16.60
N ASP A 225 45.29 16.22 17.62
CA ASP A 225 45.90 16.45 18.90
C ASP A 225 47.41 16.60 18.58
N GLU A 226 47.83 17.85 18.47
CA GLU A 226 49.24 18.22 18.39
C GLU A 226 49.81 17.85 19.74
N GLU A 227 50.28 16.60 19.85
CA GLU A 227 51.10 16.15 20.97
C GLU A 227 52.30 17.13 21.04
N PRO A 228 52.42 17.93 22.09
CA PRO A 228 53.50 18.88 22.18
C PRO A 228 54.82 18.08 22.09
N ALA A 229 55.66 18.42 21.11
CA ALA A 229 56.95 17.83 20.90
C ALA A 229 57.72 17.86 22.24
N PRO A 230 58.40 16.76 22.66
CA PRO A 230 59.13 16.73 23.90
C PRO A 230 60.28 17.76 23.81
N GLU A 231 60.25 18.73 24.74
CA GLU A 231 61.35 19.66 24.92
C GLU A 231 62.63 18.89 25.14
N MET A 232 63.55 18.93 24.15
CA MET A 232 64.92 18.51 24.33
C MET A 232 65.57 19.47 25.31
N LYS A 233 65.70 18.99 26.56
CA LYS A 233 66.56 19.66 27.53
C LYS A 233 67.98 19.52 27.02
N SER A 234 68.53 20.65 26.60
CA SER A 234 69.97 20.81 26.37
C SER A 234 70.68 20.83 27.74
N ASP A 235 71.23 19.67 28.13
CA ASP A 235 72.23 19.65 29.20
C ASP A 235 73.58 20.12 28.62
N THR A 236 73.92 21.35 28.97
CA THR A 236 75.26 21.94 28.82
C THR A 236 76.11 21.52 29.99
N GLN A 237 77.21 20.77 29.74
CA GLN A 237 78.49 20.85 30.48
C GLN A 237 79.64 20.79 29.53
#